data_df3932dc8c2c16a7a953b757fe577f2f
#
_entry.id   df3932dc8c2c16a7a953b757fe577f2f
#
_cell.length_a   1.000
_cell.length_b   1.000
_cell.length_c   1.000
_cell.angle_alpha   90.00
_cell.angle_beta   90.00
_cell.angle_gamma   90.00
#
_symmetry.space_group_name_H-M   'P 1'
#
loop_
_entity.id
_entity.type
_entity.pdbx_description
1 polymer ?
#
loop_
_entity_poly.entity_id
_entity_poly.type
_entity_poly.pdbx_seq_one_letter_code
_entity_poly.pdbx_strand_id
1 'polypeptide(L)'
;MTYLTLKPRFVALLSAIALVLGGCQSLNNKPDDSLYQQLGEREGIANVVEDLLYLIVDDERINQQFKGMDVAQFHHNLTDQLCELSGGPCTYTGREMRELHSDMAITNTQFNALAENLILAMEQNDIPTGAQNRLIKQLLPLYPDIRNL
;
A
#
# COMPACT_ATOMS: atom_id res chain seq x y z
N MET A 1 85.18 21.33 2.99
CA MET A 1 83.98 21.04 3.78
C MET A 1 82.76 21.49 2.99
N THR A 2 82.15 20.59 2.29
CA THR A 2 81.04 20.87 1.35
C THR A 2 79.75 20.35 1.96
N TYR A 3 78.88 21.26 2.38
CA TYR A 3 77.54 20.91 2.90
C TYR A 3 76.58 20.65 1.76
N LEU A 4 76.13 19.42 1.66
CA LEU A 4 75.07 18.99 0.72
C LEU A 4 73.73 19.43 1.26
N THR A 5 73.14 20.45 0.67
CA THR A 5 71.75 20.85 0.98
C THR A 5 70.75 19.96 0.25
N LEU A 6 70.14 19.08 1.00
CA LEU A 6 69.01 18.22 0.51
C LEU A 6 67.76 19.08 0.35
N LYS A 7 67.26 19.23 -0.90
CA LYS A 7 66.03 19.99 -1.18
C LYS A 7 64.81 19.24 -0.67
N PRO A 8 63.85 19.90 0.03
CA PRO A 8 62.66 19.30 0.53
C PRO A 8 61.57 19.26 -0.60
N ARG A 9 61.63 18.26 -1.46
CA ARG A 9 60.64 18.08 -2.54
C ARG A 9 59.89 16.75 -2.51
N PHE A 10 60.12 15.90 -1.50
CA PHE A 10 59.53 14.54 -1.45
C PHE A 10 58.49 14.34 -0.33
N VAL A 11 58.16 15.37 0.46
CA VAL A 11 57.17 15.22 1.57
C VAL A 11 55.74 15.61 1.18
N ALA A 12 55.54 16.26 0.00
CA ALA A 12 54.24 16.78 -0.41
C ALA A 12 53.34 15.79 -1.19
N LEU A 13 53.81 14.56 -1.44
CA LEU A 13 53.06 13.58 -2.30
C LEU A 13 52.39 12.45 -1.54
N LEU A 14 52.48 12.38 -0.21
CA LEU A 14 51.89 11.31 0.60
C LEU A 14 50.61 11.74 1.36
N SER A 15 50.22 13.02 1.31
CA SER A 15 48.99 13.50 2.01
C SER A 15 47.74 13.61 1.15
N ALA A 16 47.82 13.28 -0.14
CA ALA A 16 46.68 13.46 -1.07
C ALA A 16 45.88 12.17 -1.34
N ILE A 17 46.24 11.01 -0.77
CA ILE A 17 45.59 9.70 -1.08
C ILE A 17 44.57 9.28 0.00
N ALA A 18 44.45 9.98 1.13
CA ALA A 18 43.59 9.58 2.25
C ALA A 18 42.16 10.13 2.21
N LEU A 19 41.71 10.84 1.14
CA LEU A 19 40.42 11.54 1.09
C LEU A 19 39.41 10.97 0.09
N VAL A 20 39.66 9.79 -0.49
CA VAL A 20 38.73 9.22 -1.52
C VAL A 20 37.95 8.00 -1.06
N LEU A 21 38.04 7.56 0.21
CA LEU A 21 37.34 6.38 0.72
C LEU A 21 36.13 6.70 1.63
N GLY A 22 35.65 7.93 1.63
CA GLY A 22 34.53 8.38 2.49
C GLY A 22 33.26 8.72 1.73
N GLY A 23 32.89 8.01 0.65
CA GLY A 23 31.81 8.43 -0.21
C GLY A 23 30.83 7.35 -0.70
N CYS A 24 30.62 6.26 0.03
CA CYS A 24 29.51 5.36 -0.22
C CYS A 24 28.61 5.27 1.01
N GLN A 25 28.12 6.41 1.49
CA GLN A 25 26.89 6.40 2.24
C GLN A 25 25.77 6.25 1.20
N SER A 26 25.21 5.05 1.15
CA SER A 26 24.04 4.74 0.37
C SER A 26 22.93 5.72 0.74
N LEU A 27 22.62 6.64 -0.17
CA LEU A 27 21.39 7.41 -0.21
C LEU A 27 20.19 6.46 -0.49
N ASN A 28 19.98 5.48 0.38
CA ASN A 28 18.77 4.68 0.42
C ASN A 28 17.75 5.32 1.37
N ASN A 29 17.66 6.65 1.41
CA ASN A 29 16.43 7.33 1.78
C ASN A 29 15.60 7.56 0.51
N LYS A 30 15.27 6.47 -0.19
CA LYS A 30 14.04 6.47 -0.96
C LYS A 30 12.93 6.72 0.07
N PRO A 31 12.05 7.74 -0.11
CA PRO A 31 10.85 7.87 0.71
C PRO A 31 10.22 6.49 0.79
N ASP A 32 9.79 6.08 1.96
CA ASP A 32 9.19 4.78 2.14
C ASP A 32 8.01 4.68 1.17
N ASP A 33 8.25 3.96 0.05
CA ASP A 33 7.34 3.78 -1.08
C ASP A 33 6.42 2.58 -0.78
N SER A 34 6.13 2.37 0.51
CA SER A 34 5.24 1.30 0.95
C SER A 34 3.85 1.49 0.35
N LEU A 35 3.16 0.39 0.10
CA LEU A 35 1.79 0.46 -0.40
C LEU A 35 0.90 1.24 0.57
N TYR A 36 1.06 1.00 1.87
CA TYR A 36 0.33 1.69 2.92
C TYR A 36 0.44 3.23 2.82
N GLN A 37 1.66 3.75 2.63
CA GLN A 37 1.87 5.19 2.49
C GLN A 37 1.28 5.75 1.19
N GLN A 38 1.40 5.00 0.09
CA GLN A 38 0.83 5.43 -1.19
C GLN A 38 -0.71 5.43 -1.19
N LEU A 39 -1.34 4.67 -0.29
CA LEU A 39 -2.79 4.71 -0.06
C LEU A 39 -3.22 5.85 0.89
N GLY A 40 -2.29 6.70 1.34
CA GLY A 40 -2.57 7.79 2.28
C GLY A 40 -2.68 7.35 3.73
N GLU A 41 -2.01 6.25 4.07
CA GLU A 41 -2.05 5.65 5.39
C GLU A 41 -3.48 5.27 5.83
N ARG A 42 -3.75 5.13 7.13
CA ARG A 42 -5.07 4.71 7.61
C ARG A 42 -6.17 5.72 7.27
N GLU A 43 -5.86 7.02 7.25
CA GLU A 43 -6.82 8.07 6.94
C GLU A 43 -7.20 8.04 5.45
N GLY A 44 -6.22 7.95 4.55
CA GLY A 44 -6.49 7.84 3.11
C GLY A 44 -7.26 6.56 2.77
N ILE A 45 -6.92 5.42 3.39
CA ILE A 45 -7.67 4.17 3.24
C ILE A 45 -9.13 4.33 3.73
N ALA A 46 -9.35 5.02 4.87
CA ALA A 46 -10.70 5.28 5.38
C ALA A 46 -11.54 6.13 4.41
N ASN A 47 -10.95 7.15 3.78
CA ASN A 47 -11.60 7.97 2.77
C ASN A 47 -11.97 7.13 1.52
N VAL A 48 -11.04 6.28 1.06
CA VAL A 48 -11.33 5.34 -0.05
C VAL A 48 -12.50 4.41 0.29
N VAL A 49 -12.58 3.90 1.52
CA VAL A 49 -13.69 3.02 1.95
C VAL A 49 -15.01 3.80 2.07
N GLU A 50 -14.97 5.06 2.50
CA GLU A 50 -16.16 5.92 2.52
C GLU A 50 -16.70 6.16 1.11
N ASP A 51 -15.86 6.55 0.15
CA ASP A 51 -16.26 6.74 -1.24
C ASP A 51 -16.74 5.43 -1.90
N LEU A 52 -16.11 4.31 -1.59
CA LEU A 52 -16.56 2.98 -2.02
C LEU A 52 -17.99 2.70 -1.55
N LEU A 53 -18.36 3.06 -0.30
CA LEU A 53 -19.72 2.87 0.21
C LEU A 53 -20.76 3.66 -0.59
N TYR A 54 -20.47 4.89 -1.00
CA TYR A 54 -21.35 5.66 -1.88
C TYR A 54 -21.49 4.98 -3.25
N LEU A 55 -20.41 4.51 -3.84
CA LEU A 55 -20.44 3.80 -5.13
C LEU A 55 -21.22 2.49 -5.06
N ILE A 56 -21.13 1.74 -3.96
CA ILE A 56 -21.90 0.51 -3.74
C ILE A 56 -23.39 0.79 -3.73
N VAL A 57 -23.84 1.87 -3.08
CA VAL A 57 -25.27 2.23 -2.99
C VAL A 57 -25.86 2.48 -4.38
N ASP A 58 -25.08 3.10 -5.28
CA ASP A 58 -25.52 3.47 -6.63
C ASP A 58 -25.34 2.35 -7.65
N ASP A 59 -24.63 1.26 -7.32
CA ASP A 59 -24.37 0.15 -8.24
C ASP A 59 -25.40 -0.98 -8.09
N GLU A 60 -26.37 -1.03 -8.99
CA GLU A 60 -27.42 -2.06 -8.99
C GLU A 60 -26.90 -3.51 -9.10
N ARG A 61 -25.67 -3.71 -9.56
CA ARG A 61 -25.06 -5.05 -9.68
C ARG A 61 -24.76 -5.67 -8.31
N ILE A 62 -24.54 -4.83 -7.26
CA ILE A 62 -24.08 -5.29 -5.95
C ILE A 62 -24.85 -4.71 -4.76
N ASN A 63 -25.58 -3.60 -4.89
CA ASN A 63 -26.20 -2.90 -3.76
C ASN A 63 -27.12 -3.79 -2.90
N GLN A 64 -27.73 -4.81 -3.51
CA GLN A 64 -28.63 -5.74 -2.78
C GLN A 64 -27.89 -6.58 -1.75
N GLN A 65 -26.61 -6.91 -2.00
CA GLN A 65 -25.77 -7.70 -1.08
C GLN A 65 -25.42 -6.93 0.21
N PHE A 66 -25.54 -5.60 0.17
CA PHE A 66 -25.21 -4.72 1.29
C PHE A 66 -26.46 -4.23 2.06
N LYS A 67 -27.66 -4.69 1.70
CA LYS A 67 -28.88 -4.31 2.40
C LYS A 67 -28.88 -4.77 3.86
N GLY A 68 -29.14 -3.83 4.78
CA GLY A 68 -29.21 -4.11 6.21
C GLY A 68 -27.84 -4.30 6.88
N MET A 69 -26.76 -4.07 6.15
CA MET A 69 -25.40 -4.10 6.69
C MET A 69 -25.21 -2.95 7.70
N ASP A 70 -24.44 -3.21 8.77
CA ASP A 70 -23.94 -2.17 9.65
C ASP A 70 -22.82 -1.40 8.91
N VAL A 71 -23.15 -0.22 8.42
CA VAL A 71 -22.23 0.62 7.62
C VAL A 71 -21.00 1.01 8.41
N ALA A 72 -21.15 1.36 9.69
CA ALA A 72 -20.00 1.78 10.52
C ALA A 72 -19.05 0.59 10.78
N GLN A 73 -19.60 -0.59 11.04
CA GLN A 73 -18.80 -1.81 11.23
C GLN A 73 -18.10 -2.23 9.95
N PHE A 74 -18.80 -2.16 8.80
CA PHE A 74 -18.19 -2.46 7.50
C PHE A 74 -17.03 -1.50 7.19
N HIS A 75 -17.27 -0.19 7.33
CA HIS A 75 -16.23 0.82 7.12
C HIS A 75 -15.00 0.56 7.98
N HIS A 76 -15.20 0.31 9.28
CA HIS A 76 -14.11 0.01 10.21
C HIS A 76 -13.34 -1.24 9.80
N ASN A 77 -14.05 -2.36 9.57
CA ASN A 77 -13.43 -3.64 9.26
C ASN A 77 -12.68 -3.61 7.93
N LEU A 78 -13.27 -3.02 6.89
CA LEU A 78 -12.59 -2.93 5.59
C LEU A 78 -11.40 -2.00 5.64
N THR A 79 -11.48 -0.87 6.35
CA THR A 79 -10.34 0.02 6.56
C THR A 79 -9.18 -0.73 7.24
N ASP A 80 -9.43 -1.48 8.30
CA ASP A 80 -8.39 -2.24 9.00
C ASP A 80 -7.82 -3.36 8.13
N GLN A 81 -8.66 -4.06 7.36
CA GLN A 81 -8.22 -5.10 6.43
C GLN A 81 -7.31 -4.55 5.33
N LEU A 82 -7.70 -3.46 4.68
CA LEU A 82 -6.89 -2.84 3.63
C LEU A 82 -5.59 -2.24 4.19
N CYS A 83 -5.63 -1.68 5.40
CA CYS A 83 -4.45 -1.21 6.12
C CYS A 83 -3.47 -2.36 6.40
N GLU A 84 -3.92 -3.48 6.94
CA GLU A 84 -3.08 -4.65 7.20
C GLU A 84 -2.51 -5.24 5.90
N LEU A 85 -3.34 -5.43 4.87
CA LEU A 85 -2.92 -5.96 3.57
C LEU A 85 -1.92 -5.05 2.83
N SER A 86 -1.96 -3.75 3.10
CA SER A 86 -1.01 -2.80 2.52
C SER A 86 0.32 -2.68 3.29
N GLY A 87 0.46 -3.40 4.41
CA GLY A 87 1.64 -3.37 5.28
C GLY A 87 1.60 -2.25 6.31
N GLY A 88 0.41 -1.71 6.62
CA GLY A 88 0.19 -0.74 7.69
C GLY A 88 0.21 -1.39 9.09
N PRO A 89 0.15 -0.58 10.15
CA PRO A 89 0.23 -1.05 11.53
C PRO A 89 -1.11 -1.54 12.11
N CYS A 90 -2.13 -1.72 11.28
CA CYS A 90 -3.45 -2.19 11.68
C CYS A 90 -3.47 -3.72 11.82
N THR A 91 -4.48 -4.23 12.52
CA THR A 91 -4.77 -5.66 12.59
C THR A 91 -6.25 -5.85 12.29
N TYR A 92 -6.56 -6.64 11.27
CA TYR A 92 -7.93 -7.03 10.96
C TYR A 92 -8.45 -8.00 12.02
N THR A 93 -9.51 -7.63 12.71
CA THR A 93 -10.15 -8.44 13.76
C THR A 93 -11.57 -8.86 13.40
N GLY A 94 -11.97 -8.64 12.15
CA GLY A 94 -13.27 -9.09 11.64
C GLY A 94 -13.32 -10.61 11.43
N ARG A 95 -14.47 -11.09 10.96
CA ARG A 95 -14.65 -12.52 10.64
C ARG A 95 -13.79 -12.92 9.44
N GLU A 96 -13.41 -14.19 9.39
CA GLU A 96 -12.76 -14.79 8.23
C GLU A 96 -13.62 -14.63 6.96
N MET A 97 -12.99 -14.37 5.81
CA MET A 97 -13.70 -14.09 4.55
C MET A 97 -14.68 -15.20 4.17
N ARG A 98 -14.27 -16.45 4.30
CA ARG A 98 -15.13 -17.63 4.01
C ARG A 98 -16.36 -17.67 4.91
N GLU A 99 -16.22 -17.40 6.20
CA GLU A 99 -17.33 -17.37 7.14
C GLU A 99 -18.26 -16.18 6.86
N LEU A 100 -17.67 -15.02 6.60
CA LEU A 100 -18.41 -13.77 6.33
C LEU A 100 -19.30 -13.88 5.08
N HIS A 101 -18.80 -14.55 4.04
CA HIS A 101 -19.47 -14.65 2.74
C HIS A 101 -20.21 -15.98 2.52
N SER A 102 -20.23 -16.88 3.52
CA SER A 102 -21.02 -18.12 3.45
C SER A 102 -22.50 -17.80 3.22
N ASP A 103 -23.16 -18.60 2.39
CA ASP A 103 -24.57 -18.44 2.03
C ASP A 103 -24.94 -17.16 1.25
N MET A 104 -23.98 -16.32 0.87
CA MET A 104 -24.24 -15.12 0.06
C MET A 104 -24.31 -15.40 -1.45
N ALA A 105 -23.79 -16.53 -1.90
CA ALA A 105 -23.74 -16.93 -3.32
C ALA A 105 -23.18 -15.82 -4.25
N ILE A 106 -22.13 -15.15 -3.83
CA ILE A 106 -21.51 -14.02 -4.57
C ILE A 106 -21.08 -14.49 -5.95
N THR A 107 -21.61 -13.88 -6.99
CA THR A 107 -21.26 -14.16 -8.39
C THR A 107 -20.00 -13.46 -8.83
N ASN A 108 -19.40 -13.91 -9.96
CA ASN A 108 -18.27 -13.21 -10.58
C ASN A 108 -18.60 -11.75 -10.92
N THR A 109 -19.83 -11.50 -11.41
CA THR A 109 -20.28 -10.15 -11.75
C THR A 109 -20.27 -9.25 -10.52
N GLN A 110 -20.78 -9.72 -9.39
CA GLN A 110 -20.81 -8.95 -8.15
C GLN A 110 -19.42 -8.72 -7.56
N PHE A 111 -18.56 -9.76 -7.57
CA PHE A 111 -17.18 -9.61 -7.14
C PHE A 111 -16.42 -8.57 -7.98
N ASN A 112 -16.55 -8.66 -9.32
CA ASN A 112 -15.89 -7.71 -10.22
C ASN A 112 -16.45 -6.29 -10.05
N ALA A 113 -17.77 -6.14 -9.85
CA ALA A 113 -18.40 -4.85 -9.60
C ALA A 113 -17.83 -4.16 -8.35
N LEU A 114 -17.63 -4.92 -7.27
CA LEU A 114 -16.99 -4.38 -6.06
C LEU A 114 -15.53 -3.97 -6.32
N ALA A 115 -14.77 -4.78 -7.06
CA ALA A 115 -13.39 -4.45 -7.40
C ALA A 115 -13.30 -3.19 -8.30
N GLU A 116 -14.21 -3.04 -9.26
CA GLU A 116 -14.32 -1.84 -10.11
C GLU A 116 -14.66 -0.60 -9.27
N ASN A 117 -15.62 -0.69 -8.36
CA ASN A 117 -15.97 0.41 -7.47
C ASN A 117 -14.82 0.77 -6.52
N LEU A 118 -14.05 -0.20 -6.03
CA LEU A 118 -12.85 0.08 -5.24
C LEU A 118 -11.78 0.83 -6.05
N ILE A 119 -11.59 0.46 -7.31
CA ILE A 119 -10.67 1.17 -8.21
C ILE A 119 -11.15 2.62 -8.41
N LEU A 120 -12.43 2.83 -8.67
CA LEU A 120 -13.03 4.17 -8.82
C LEU A 120 -12.86 5.00 -7.53
N ALA A 121 -13.11 4.42 -6.35
CA ALA A 121 -12.90 5.10 -5.08
C ALA A 121 -11.42 5.50 -4.88
N MET A 122 -10.49 4.64 -5.26
CA MET A 122 -9.06 4.97 -5.23
C MET A 122 -8.70 6.08 -6.22
N GLU A 123 -9.30 6.11 -7.41
CA GLU A 123 -9.12 7.18 -8.39
C GLU A 123 -9.64 8.52 -7.88
N GLN A 124 -10.80 8.55 -7.22
CA GLN A 124 -11.39 9.74 -6.61
C GLN A 124 -10.53 10.32 -5.48
N ASN A 125 -9.72 9.48 -4.84
CA ASN A 125 -8.76 9.86 -3.79
C ASN A 125 -7.33 10.08 -4.32
N ASP A 126 -7.14 10.26 -5.63
CA ASP A 126 -5.85 10.52 -6.26
C ASP A 126 -4.77 9.44 -5.97
N ILE A 127 -5.19 8.22 -5.64
CA ILE A 127 -4.26 7.11 -5.40
C ILE A 127 -3.57 6.71 -6.73
N PRO A 128 -2.22 6.66 -6.78
CA PRO A 128 -1.51 6.32 -8.00
C PRO A 128 -1.90 4.94 -8.54
N THR A 129 -2.10 4.79 -9.86
CA THR A 129 -2.48 3.53 -10.51
C THR A 129 -1.58 2.34 -10.12
N GLY A 130 -0.28 2.59 -9.92
CA GLY A 130 0.64 1.55 -9.46
C GLY A 130 0.29 1.02 -8.05
N ALA A 131 -0.19 1.89 -7.15
CA ALA A 131 -0.65 1.50 -5.81
C ALA A 131 -2.01 0.78 -5.88
N GLN A 132 -2.94 1.27 -6.70
CA GLN A 132 -4.22 0.59 -6.96
C GLN A 132 -4.00 -0.86 -7.40
N ASN A 133 -3.17 -1.09 -8.42
CA ASN A 133 -2.85 -2.43 -8.92
C ASN A 133 -2.21 -3.32 -7.86
N ARG A 134 -1.37 -2.77 -7.00
CA ARG A 134 -0.75 -3.52 -5.90
C ARG A 134 -1.80 -3.92 -4.85
N LEU A 135 -2.72 -3.03 -4.49
CA LEU A 135 -3.79 -3.35 -3.54
C LEU A 135 -4.72 -4.44 -4.09
N ILE A 136 -5.18 -4.29 -5.34
CA ILE A 136 -6.00 -5.33 -5.99
C ILE A 136 -5.28 -6.68 -6.00
N LYS A 137 -3.97 -6.70 -6.27
CA LYS A 137 -3.17 -7.94 -6.22
C LYS A 137 -3.15 -8.57 -4.81
N GLN A 138 -3.14 -7.78 -3.75
CA GLN A 138 -3.21 -8.30 -2.37
C GLN A 138 -4.59 -8.89 -2.03
N LEU A 139 -5.65 -8.44 -2.70
CA LEU A 139 -7.01 -8.94 -2.51
C LEU A 139 -7.29 -10.24 -3.30
N LEU A 140 -6.58 -10.52 -4.38
CA LEU A 140 -6.82 -11.71 -5.21
C LEU A 140 -6.79 -13.04 -4.44
N PRO A 141 -5.91 -13.28 -3.45
CA PRO A 141 -5.93 -14.51 -2.66
C PRO A 141 -7.23 -14.76 -1.90
N LEU A 142 -8.02 -13.71 -1.61
CA LEU A 142 -9.30 -13.82 -0.91
C LEU A 142 -10.45 -14.27 -1.82
N TYR A 143 -10.27 -14.20 -3.13
CA TYR A 143 -11.30 -14.53 -4.12
C TYR A 143 -11.97 -15.90 -3.91
N PRO A 144 -11.23 -17.01 -3.65
CA PRO A 144 -11.84 -18.32 -3.40
C PRO A 144 -12.70 -18.38 -2.14
N ASP A 145 -12.42 -17.50 -1.17
CA ASP A 145 -13.10 -17.44 0.13
C ASP A 145 -14.30 -16.46 0.12
N ILE A 146 -14.61 -15.87 -1.02
CA ILE A 146 -15.71 -14.91 -1.17
C ILE A 146 -16.76 -15.43 -2.16
N ARG A 147 -16.32 -16.08 -3.24
CA ARG A 147 -17.16 -16.40 -4.38
C ARG A 147 -17.78 -17.78 -4.31
N ASN A 148 -19.09 -17.86 -4.63
CA ASN A 148 -19.85 -19.12 -4.76
C ASN A 148 -19.82 -19.99 -3.49
N LEU A 149 -19.87 -19.37 -2.34
CA LEU A 149 -20.03 -20.05 -1.05
C LEU A 149 -21.49 -20.20 -0.67
#